data_620b286edf4d1d34ebd1727076b25cdc
#
_entry.id   620b286edf4d1d34ebd1727076b25cdc
#
_cell.length_a   1.000
_cell.length_b   1.000
_cell.length_c   1.000
_cell.angle_alpha   90.00
_cell.angle_beta   90.00
_cell.angle_gamma   90.00
#
_symmetry.space_group_name_H-M   'P 1'
#
loop_
_entity.id
_entity.type
_entity.pdbx_description
1 polymer ?
#
loop_
_entity_poly.entity_id
_entity_poly.type
_entity_poly.pdbx_seq_one_letter_code
_entity_poly.pdbx_strand_id
1 'polypeptide(L)'
;MAVPESLQRQLRVWIDQELCTGDGLCVQDAPDVFEFDVDGLAYVKGADGELLLEPGASVEVPADTIREVLESAKDCPGRCIHVARVDDGVMVGGPDRAV
;
A
#
# COMPACT_ATOMS: atom_id res chain seq x y z
N MET A 1 13.71 -14.94 5.57
CA MET A 1 14.30 -14.54 4.28
C MET A 1 14.68 -13.06 4.34
N ALA A 2 15.89 -12.74 3.91
CA ALA A 2 16.34 -11.34 3.97
C ALA A 2 15.66 -10.51 2.89
N VAL A 3 15.19 -9.33 3.28
CA VAL A 3 14.63 -8.36 2.34
C VAL A 3 15.81 -7.66 1.65
N PRO A 4 15.78 -7.44 0.33
CA PRO A 4 16.81 -6.68 -0.35
C PRO A 4 17.01 -5.30 0.29
N GLU A 5 18.23 -4.81 0.27
CA GLU A 5 18.56 -3.54 0.93
C GLU A 5 17.64 -2.40 0.47
N SER A 6 17.31 -2.36 -0.82
CA SER A 6 16.42 -1.32 -1.36
C SER A 6 15.01 -1.38 -0.76
N LEU A 7 14.57 -2.53 -0.27
CA LEU A 7 13.27 -2.72 0.35
C LEU A 7 13.32 -2.65 1.88
N GLN A 8 14.52 -2.60 2.48
CA GLN A 8 14.67 -2.43 3.92
C GLN A 8 14.55 -0.98 4.36
N ARG A 9 14.59 -0.05 3.40
CA ARG A 9 14.39 1.37 3.67
C ARG A 9 12.95 1.63 4.02
N GLN A 10 12.69 2.75 4.68
CA GLN A 10 11.32 3.14 4.99
C GLN A 10 10.53 3.34 3.70
N LEU A 11 9.38 2.73 3.66
CA LEU A 11 8.44 2.83 2.55
C LEU A 11 7.15 3.45 3.04
N ARG A 12 6.46 4.12 2.14
CA ARG A 12 5.09 4.57 2.39
C ARG A 12 4.19 4.05 1.28
N VAL A 13 2.92 3.87 1.61
CA VAL A 13 1.93 3.32 0.70
C VAL A 13 0.69 4.21 0.72
N TRP A 14 0.06 4.37 -0.43
CA TRP A 14 -1.23 5.05 -0.54
C TRP A 14 -2.04 4.40 -1.64
N ILE A 15 -3.35 4.67 -1.62
CA ILE A 15 -4.29 4.13 -2.59
C ILE A 15 -4.98 5.29 -3.31
N ASP A 16 -5.07 5.18 -4.63
CA ASP A 16 -5.90 6.08 -5.44
C ASP A 16 -7.30 5.49 -5.46
N GLN A 17 -8.19 6.02 -4.63
CA GLN A 17 -9.54 5.49 -4.48
C GLN A 17 -10.36 5.59 -5.77
N GLU A 18 -10.04 6.52 -6.66
CA GLU A 18 -10.73 6.64 -7.96
C GLU A 18 -10.52 5.41 -8.83
N LEU A 19 -9.40 4.71 -8.65
CA LEU A 19 -9.05 3.52 -9.42
C LEU A 19 -9.36 2.23 -8.69
N CYS A 20 -9.71 2.29 -7.41
CA CYS A 20 -9.97 1.10 -6.61
C CYS A 20 -11.22 0.38 -7.13
N THR A 21 -11.09 -0.92 -7.40
CA THR A 21 -12.17 -1.74 -7.94
C THR A 21 -12.95 -2.48 -6.87
N GLY A 22 -12.53 -2.41 -5.61
CA GLY A 22 -13.21 -3.08 -4.51
C GLY A 22 -12.99 -4.60 -4.46
N ASP A 23 -11.96 -5.10 -5.11
CA ASP A 23 -11.66 -6.55 -5.16
C ASP A 23 -11.30 -7.17 -3.83
N GLY A 24 -10.67 -6.39 -2.95
CA GLY A 24 -10.27 -6.89 -1.65
C GLY A 24 -8.96 -7.66 -1.61
N LEU A 25 -8.22 -7.75 -2.70
CA LEU A 25 -6.95 -8.47 -2.72
C LEU A 25 -5.94 -7.84 -1.78
N CYS A 26 -5.88 -6.50 -1.72
CA CYS A 26 -4.98 -5.80 -0.80
C CYS A 26 -5.34 -6.08 0.66
N VAL A 27 -6.62 -6.15 0.97
CA VAL A 27 -7.08 -6.44 2.33
C VAL A 27 -6.75 -7.89 2.70
N GLN A 28 -6.82 -8.82 1.75
CA GLN A 28 -6.43 -10.20 1.96
C GLN A 28 -4.92 -10.34 2.16
N ASP A 29 -4.13 -9.61 1.34
CA ASP A 29 -2.68 -9.72 1.37
C ASP A 29 -2.07 -9.01 2.57
N ALA A 30 -2.61 -7.86 2.94
CA ALA A 30 -2.06 -7.03 4.02
C ALA A 30 -3.18 -6.43 4.88
N PRO A 31 -3.89 -7.26 5.66
CA PRO A 31 -5.02 -6.78 6.46
C PRO A 31 -4.64 -5.79 7.56
N ASP A 32 -3.36 -5.77 7.96
CA ASP A 32 -2.88 -4.83 8.96
C ASP A 32 -2.66 -3.42 8.38
N VAL A 33 -2.61 -3.30 7.06
CA VAL A 33 -2.30 -2.04 6.37
C VAL A 33 -3.52 -1.49 5.64
N PHE A 34 -4.37 -2.36 5.13
CA PHE A 34 -5.53 -1.99 4.32
C PHE A 34 -6.82 -2.52 4.90
N GLU A 35 -7.91 -1.76 4.75
CA GLU A 35 -9.23 -2.20 5.17
C GLU A 35 -10.28 -1.48 4.31
N PHE A 36 -11.41 -2.14 4.10
CA PHE A 36 -12.52 -1.53 3.39
C PHE A 36 -13.26 -0.53 4.27
N ASP A 37 -13.68 0.57 3.66
CA ASP A 37 -14.65 1.48 4.26
C ASP A 37 -16.07 1.01 3.92
N VAL A 38 -17.06 1.72 4.45
CA VAL A 38 -18.48 1.40 4.23
C VAL A 38 -18.89 1.47 2.76
N ASP A 39 -18.16 2.24 1.95
CA ASP A 39 -18.42 2.37 0.52
C ASP A 39 -17.79 1.23 -0.31
N GLY A 40 -17.09 0.30 0.30
CA GLY A 40 -16.47 -0.82 -0.38
C GLY A 40 -15.14 -0.52 -1.05
N LEU A 41 -14.56 0.62 -0.78
CA LEU A 41 -13.22 0.98 -1.27
C LEU A 41 -12.18 0.74 -0.19
N ALA A 42 -10.98 0.35 -0.62
CA ALA A 42 -9.88 0.10 0.30
C ALA A 42 -9.17 1.41 0.68
N TYR A 43 -8.78 1.50 1.94
CA TYR A 43 -8.05 2.63 2.49
C TYR A 43 -6.88 2.12 3.31
N VAL A 44 -5.84 2.94 3.45
CA VAL A 44 -4.71 2.61 4.33
C VAL A 44 -5.08 2.87 5.77
N LYS A 45 -4.51 2.07 6.67
CA LYS A 45 -4.73 2.20 8.12
C LYS A 45 -3.55 2.91 8.76
N GLY A 46 -3.83 3.88 9.62
CA GLY A 46 -2.80 4.52 10.42
C GLY A 46 -2.27 3.59 11.52
N ALA A 47 -1.25 4.05 12.23
CA ALA A 47 -0.62 3.26 13.30
C ALA A 47 -1.58 2.87 14.41
N ASP A 48 -2.65 3.65 14.59
CA ASP A 48 -3.69 3.39 15.59
C ASP A 48 -4.80 2.45 15.10
N GLY A 49 -4.70 1.98 13.86
CA GLY A 49 -5.70 1.11 13.25
C GLY A 49 -6.87 1.84 12.62
N GLU A 50 -6.87 3.16 12.64
CA GLU A 50 -7.92 3.98 12.03
C GLU A 50 -7.70 4.13 10.55
N LEU A 51 -8.78 4.09 9.75
CA LEU A 51 -8.69 4.33 8.32
C LEU A 51 -8.40 5.81 8.03
N LEU A 52 -7.50 6.04 7.09
CA LEU A 52 -7.22 7.38 6.60
C LEU A 52 -8.12 7.64 5.39
N LEU A 53 -9.19 8.38 5.61
CA LEU A 53 -10.25 8.56 4.62
C LEU A 53 -9.97 9.66 3.60
N GLU A 54 -8.92 10.45 3.78
CA GLU A 54 -8.55 11.48 2.81
C GLU A 54 -7.99 10.83 1.55
N PRO A 55 -8.45 11.25 0.36
CA PRO A 55 -7.93 10.68 -0.89
C PRO A 55 -6.42 10.85 -0.98
N GLY A 56 -5.72 9.75 -1.29
CA GLY A 56 -4.27 9.78 -1.44
C GLY A 56 -3.48 9.83 -0.15
N ALA A 57 -4.14 9.71 1.01
CA ALA A 57 -3.44 9.68 2.29
C ALA A 57 -2.46 8.51 2.33
N SER A 58 -1.24 8.74 2.80
CA SER A 58 -0.20 7.71 2.86
C SER A 58 0.15 7.35 4.29
N VAL A 59 0.60 6.10 4.48
CA VAL A 59 1.12 5.63 5.76
C VAL A 59 2.47 4.98 5.54
N GLU A 60 3.29 4.97 6.57
CA GLU A 60 4.55 4.23 6.56
C GLU A 60 4.24 2.73 6.61
N VAL A 61 4.95 1.95 5.79
CA VAL A 61 4.76 0.51 5.74
C VAL A 61 5.52 -0.12 6.91
N PRO A 62 4.84 -0.87 7.81
CA PRO A 62 5.54 -1.59 8.86
C PRO A 62 6.53 -2.58 8.25
N ALA A 63 7.73 -2.68 8.85
CA ALA A 63 8.83 -3.47 8.30
C ALA A 63 8.45 -4.94 8.09
N ASP A 64 7.60 -5.49 8.93
CA ASP A 64 7.17 -6.89 8.85
C ASP A 64 6.08 -7.14 7.80
N THR A 65 5.56 -6.08 7.17
CA THR A 65 4.49 -6.21 6.15
C THR A 65 4.94 -5.76 4.76
N ILE A 66 6.21 -5.43 4.58
CA ILE A 66 6.71 -4.91 3.29
C ILE A 66 6.37 -5.86 2.14
N ARG A 67 6.59 -7.16 2.33
CA ARG A 67 6.33 -8.15 1.29
C ARG A 67 4.86 -8.16 0.89
N GLU A 68 3.97 -8.19 1.87
CA GLU A 68 2.54 -8.27 1.66
C GLU A 68 2.03 -7.00 0.97
N VAL A 69 2.56 -5.85 1.33
CA VAL A 69 2.19 -4.57 0.70
C VAL A 69 2.63 -4.53 -0.75
N LEU A 70 3.85 -4.97 -1.05
CA LEU A 70 4.34 -5.02 -2.43
C LEU A 70 3.56 -6.02 -3.27
N GLU A 71 3.18 -7.17 -2.70
CA GLU A 71 2.31 -8.13 -3.39
C GLU A 71 0.94 -7.53 -3.67
N SER A 72 0.38 -6.79 -2.72
CA SER A 72 -0.89 -6.09 -2.90
C SER A 72 -0.85 -5.14 -4.09
N ALA A 73 0.22 -4.36 -4.19
CA ALA A 73 0.39 -3.42 -5.28
C ALA A 73 0.48 -4.12 -6.64
N LYS A 74 1.12 -5.28 -6.66
CA LYS A 74 1.28 -6.08 -7.85
C LYS A 74 -0.04 -6.74 -8.28
N ASP A 75 -0.81 -7.23 -7.32
CA ASP A 75 -2.01 -8.01 -7.58
C ASP A 75 -3.25 -7.15 -7.84
N CYS A 76 -3.22 -5.88 -7.49
CA CYS A 76 -4.39 -5.01 -7.61
C CYS A 76 -4.76 -4.79 -9.08
N PRO A 77 -5.91 -5.26 -9.54
CA PRO A 77 -6.32 -5.11 -10.95
C PRO A 77 -6.60 -3.65 -11.33
N GLY A 78 -6.97 -2.81 -10.37
CA GLY A 78 -7.18 -1.39 -10.60
C GLY A 78 -5.89 -0.58 -10.66
N ARG A 79 -4.77 -1.18 -10.29
CA ARG A 79 -3.46 -0.54 -10.25
C ARG A 79 -3.47 0.76 -9.44
N CYS A 80 -4.17 0.74 -8.33
CA CYS A 80 -4.41 1.95 -7.53
C CYS A 80 -3.51 2.05 -6.29
N ILE A 81 -2.67 1.03 -6.03
CA ILE A 81 -1.80 1.00 -4.84
C ILE A 81 -0.40 1.43 -5.25
N HIS A 82 0.11 2.45 -4.57
CA HIS A 82 1.42 3.02 -4.85
C HIS A 82 2.31 2.88 -3.63
N VAL A 83 3.55 2.44 -3.84
CA VAL A 83 4.54 2.30 -2.77
C VAL A 83 5.80 3.04 -3.18
N ALA A 84 6.29 3.91 -2.32
CA ALA A 84 7.49 4.72 -2.60
C ALA A 84 8.45 4.69 -1.42
N ARG A 85 9.74 4.85 -1.70
CA ARG A 85 10.73 5.04 -0.64
C ARG A 85 10.59 6.44 -0.06
N VAL A 86 10.64 6.54 1.27
CA VAL A 86 10.47 7.82 1.95
C VAL A 86 11.65 8.76 1.70
N ASP A 87 12.88 8.20 1.62
CA ASP A 87 14.09 9.01 1.56
C ASP A 87 14.32 9.68 0.19
N ASP A 88 13.99 9.04 -0.91
CA ASP A 88 14.24 9.58 -2.26
C ASP A 88 13.00 9.64 -3.14
N GLY A 89 11.86 9.13 -2.65
CA GLY A 89 10.61 9.15 -3.39
C GLY A 89 10.54 8.19 -4.56
N VAL A 90 11.51 7.29 -4.71
CA VAL A 90 11.50 6.35 -5.84
C VAL A 90 10.36 5.35 -5.66
N MET A 91 9.57 5.18 -6.72
CA MET A 91 8.44 4.25 -6.72
C MET A 91 8.97 2.82 -6.80
N VAL A 92 8.59 1.99 -5.83
CA VAL A 92 9.03 0.59 -5.76
C VAL A 92 7.85 -0.39 -5.94
N GLY A 93 6.63 0.09 -5.94
CA GLY A 93 5.44 -0.70 -6.20
C GLY A 93 4.35 0.13 -6.84
N GLY A 94 3.45 -0.53 -7.59
CA GLY A 94 2.37 0.13 -8.28
C GLY A 94 2.65 0.38 -9.76
N PRO A 95 1.72 1.07 -10.47
CA PRO A 95 1.84 1.26 -11.91
C PRO A 95 3.04 2.11 -12.34
N ASP A 96 3.52 2.99 -11.46
CA ASP A 96 4.63 3.89 -11.76
C ASP A 96 5.97 3.38 -11.24
N ARG A 97 6.04 2.09 -10.92
CA ARG A 97 7.23 1.48 -10.35
C ARG A 97 8.46 1.71 -11.24
N ALA A 98 9.53 2.23 -10.64
CA ALA A 98 10.79 2.53 -11.32
C ALA A 98 11.80 1.38 -11.19
N VAL A 99 11.57 0.45 -10.28
CA VAL A 99 12.47 -0.69 -10.04
C VAL A 99 11.72 -2.01 -9.99
#